data_60e17eab37f2fc01acc1517454cea26f
#
_entry.id   60e17eab37f2fc01acc1517454cea26f
#
_cell.length_a   1.000
_cell.length_b   1.000
_cell.length_c   1.000
_cell.angle_alpha   90.00
_cell.angle_beta   90.00
_cell.angle_gamma   90.00
#
_symmetry.space_group_name_H-M   'P 1'
#
loop_
_entity.id
_entity.type
_entity.pdbx_description
1 polymer ?
#
loop_
_entity_poly.entity_id
_entity_poly.type
_entity_poly.pdbx_seq_one_letter_code
_entity_poly.pdbx_strand_id
1 'polypeptide(L)'
;MLTTQCLCTKLRRSARAVTRVYDDALRGVGLTTAQFSLLRHLSRLEQPSISELADAMGLDRSTLGRNLKPLEAEGLVKLEEGEDQRNRIVVLTPTGLERIVRGRDAWDAAQQDVAAHLGDEKRRQLETLLDELAALES
;
A
#
# COMPACT_ATOMS: atom_id res chain seq x y z
N MET A 1 -21.19 19.77 -6.49
CA MET A 1 -19.75 19.50 -6.22
C MET A 1 -18.98 20.81 -6.25
N LEU A 2 -18.21 21.06 -5.22
CA LEU A 2 -17.35 22.25 -5.19
C LEU A 2 -16.17 22.05 -6.13
N THR A 3 -15.96 23.00 -7.03
CA THR A 3 -14.78 23.00 -7.90
C THR A 3 -13.61 23.62 -7.13
N THR A 4 -12.41 23.11 -7.37
CA THR A 4 -11.19 23.67 -6.80
C THR A 4 -10.10 23.69 -7.87
N GLN A 5 -9.26 24.72 -7.82
CA GLN A 5 -8.07 24.82 -8.67
C GLN A 5 -6.82 24.32 -7.94
N CYS A 6 -6.93 24.01 -6.66
CA CYS A 6 -5.79 23.51 -5.88
C CYS A 6 -5.46 22.07 -6.28
N LEU A 7 -4.30 21.85 -6.88
CA LEU A 7 -3.85 20.54 -7.33
C LEU A 7 -3.73 19.55 -6.17
N CYS A 8 -3.22 20.01 -5.03
CA CYS A 8 -3.10 19.16 -3.85
C CYS A 8 -4.47 18.65 -3.39
N THR A 9 -5.47 19.52 -3.33
CA THR A 9 -6.84 19.13 -2.96
C THR A 9 -7.41 18.13 -3.96
N LYS A 10 -7.21 18.34 -5.25
CA LYS A 10 -7.70 17.43 -6.29
C LYS A 10 -7.04 16.06 -6.17
N LEU A 11 -5.72 16.04 -5.97
CA LEU A 11 -4.98 14.79 -5.80
C LEU A 11 -5.44 14.02 -4.57
N ARG A 12 -5.64 14.71 -3.45
CA ARG A 12 -6.10 14.07 -2.22
C ARG A 12 -7.50 13.49 -2.36
N ARG A 13 -8.41 14.21 -3.01
CA ARG A 13 -9.76 13.70 -3.29
C ARG A 13 -9.71 12.48 -4.21
N SER A 14 -8.92 12.56 -5.27
CA SER A 14 -8.77 11.46 -6.21
C SER A 14 -8.18 10.23 -5.52
N ALA A 15 -7.15 10.43 -4.69
CA ALA A 15 -6.54 9.35 -3.93
C ALA A 15 -7.56 8.68 -3.01
N ARG A 16 -8.40 9.47 -2.32
CA ARG A 16 -9.45 8.90 -1.45
C ARG A 16 -10.47 8.10 -2.25
N ALA A 17 -10.89 8.61 -3.40
CA ALA A 17 -11.87 7.93 -4.26
C ALA A 17 -11.32 6.59 -4.76
N VAL A 18 -10.08 6.59 -5.25
CA VAL A 18 -9.40 5.37 -5.72
C VAL A 18 -9.20 4.40 -4.56
N THR A 19 -8.71 4.88 -3.42
CA THR A 19 -8.49 4.04 -2.24
C THR A 19 -9.77 3.34 -1.82
N ARG A 20 -10.91 4.03 -1.89
CA ARG A 20 -12.21 3.44 -1.54
C ARG A 20 -12.55 2.25 -2.44
N VAL A 21 -12.25 2.35 -3.74
CA VAL A 21 -12.50 1.25 -4.68
C VAL A 21 -11.67 0.01 -4.28
N TYR A 22 -10.40 0.22 -3.97
CA TYR A 22 -9.52 -0.88 -3.55
C TYR A 22 -9.91 -1.44 -2.18
N ASP A 23 -10.23 -0.57 -1.21
CA ASP A 23 -10.66 -1.00 0.12
C ASP A 23 -11.95 -1.82 0.05
N ASP A 24 -12.92 -1.41 -0.76
CA ASP A 24 -14.16 -2.15 -0.94
C ASP A 24 -13.89 -3.53 -1.53
N ALA A 25 -12.99 -3.62 -2.51
CA ALA A 25 -12.61 -4.88 -3.13
C ALA A 25 -11.92 -5.82 -2.14
N LEU A 26 -11.05 -5.28 -1.29
CA LEU A 26 -10.25 -6.06 -0.33
C LEU A 26 -11.00 -6.41 0.96
N ARG A 27 -12.19 -5.83 1.17
CA ARG A 27 -12.96 -6.05 2.40
C ARG A 27 -13.24 -7.53 2.63
N GLY A 28 -13.50 -8.29 1.56
CA GLY A 28 -13.78 -9.73 1.66
C GLY A 28 -12.64 -10.56 2.19
N VAL A 29 -11.40 -10.06 2.11
CA VAL A 29 -10.23 -10.73 2.68
C VAL A 29 -9.74 -10.08 3.96
N GLY A 30 -10.48 -9.09 4.47
CA GLY A 30 -10.19 -8.45 5.75
C GLY A 30 -8.99 -7.53 5.74
N LEU A 31 -8.67 -6.93 4.60
CA LEU A 31 -7.52 -6.03 4.48
C LEU A 31 -7.94 -4.67 3.93
N THR A 32 -7.22 -3.63 4.35
CA THR A 32 -7.27 -2.32 3.68
C THR A 32 -6.23 -2.29 2.58
N THR A 33 -6.32 -1.30 1.69
CA THR A 33 -5.32 -1.07 0.65
C THR A 33 -3.92 -0.88 1.24
N ALA A 34 -3.81 -0.11 2.32
CA ALA A 34 -2.53 0.14 2.99
C ALA A 34 -1.93 -1.16 3.54
N GLN A 35 -2.75 -2.01 4.15
CA GLN A 35 -2.31 -3.29 4.68
C GLN A 35 -1.87 -4.25 3.58
N PHE A 36 -2.65 -4.34 2.51
CA PHE A 36 -2.31 -5.21 1.38
C PHE A 36 -1.01 -4.77 0.70
N SER A 37 -0.85 -3.46 0.51
CA SER A 37 0.37 -2.89 -0.06
C SER A 37 1.59 -3.22 0.82
N LEU A 38 1.45 -3.08 2.13
CA LEU A 38 2.53 -3.40 3.07
C LEU A 38 2.93 -4.88 2.96
N LEU A 39 1.96 -5.77 2.97
CA LEU A 39 2.22 -7.21 2.86
C LEU A 39 2.91 -7.56 1.52
N ARG A 40 2.49 -6.91 0.44
CA ARG A 40 3.09 -7.14 -0.88
C ARG A 40 4.54 -6.66 -0.94
N HIS A 41 4.82 -5.49 -0.39
CA HIS A 41 6.20 -5.00 -0.30
C HIS A 41 7.05 -5.96 0.52
N LEU A 42 6.52 -6.38 1.66
CA LEU A 42 7.21 -7.33 2.53
C LEU A 42 7.52 -8.64 1.82
N SER A 43 6.60 -9.14 0.99
CA SER A 43 6.80 -10.40 0.26
C SER A 43 7.92 -10.31 -0.79
N ARG A 44 8.26 -9.11 -1.24
CA ARG A 44 9.31 -8.90 -2.24
C ARG A 44 10.68 -8.65 -1.62
N LEU A 45 10.70 -8.35 -0.34
CA LEU A 45 11.94 -8.09 0.40
C LEU A 45 12.26 -9.31 1.27
N GLU A 46 13.55 -9.55 1.48
CA GLU A 46 13.99 -10.66 2.32
C GLU A 46 14.20 -10.14 3.74
N GLN A 47 13.21 -10.38 4.60
CA GLN A 47 13.26 -10.04 6.02
C GLN A 47 13.84 -8.64 6.27
N PRO A 48 13.18 -7.58 5.76
CA PRO A 48 13.69 -6.22 5.92
C PRO A 48 13.57 -5.76 7.37
N SER A 49 14.43 -4.82 7.76
CA SER A 49 14.24 -4.09 8.99
C SER A 49 13.04 -3.12 8.82
N ILE A 50 12.53 -2.59 9.92
CA ILE A 50 11.48 -1.58 9.88
C ILE A 50 11.91 -0.38 9.02
N SER A 51 13.17 0.06 9.17
CA SER A 51 13.68 1.18 8.38
C SER A 51 13.71 0.88 6.89
N GLU A 52 14.19 -0.31 6.52
CA GLU A 52 14.25 -0.73 5.12
C GLU A 52 12.85 -0.82 4.50
N LEU A 53 11.90 -1.37 5.24
CA LEU A 53 10.52 -1.48 4.77
C LEU A 53 9.86 -0.11 4.63
N ALA A 54 10.08 0.79 5.60
CA ALA A 54 9.57 2.15 5.54
C ALA A 54 10.12 2.89 4.32
N ASP A 55 11.43 2.79 4.08
CA ASP A 55 12.07 3.41 2.93
C ASP A 55 11.49 2.87 1.61
N ALA A 56 11.32 1.56 1.50
CA ALA A 56 10.76 0.93 0.30
C ALA A 56 9.34 1.41 0.01
N MET A 57 8.57 1.71 1.06
CA MET A 57 7.19 2.16 0.93
C MET A 57 7.04 3.67 0.89
N GLY A 58 8.13 4.42 1.07
CA GLY A 58 8.06 5.88 1.13
C GLY A 58 7.33 6.41 2.37
N LEU A 59 7.40 5.68 3.47
CA LEU A 59 6.73 6.03 4.73
C LEU A 59 7.75 6.34 5.81
N ASP A 60 7.34 7.15 6.80
CA ASP A 60 8.14 7.30 8.01
C ASP A 60 7.95 6.07 8.92
N ARG A 61 8.88 5.88 9.86
CA ARG A 61 8.87 4.70 10.74
C ARG A 61 7.64 4.63 11.63
N SER A 62 7.15 5.77 12.10
CA SER A 62 5.99 5.78 13.00
C SER A 62 4.71 5.43 12.25
N THR A 63 4.54 5.87 11.02
CA THR A 63 3.40 5.49 10.18
C THR A 63 3.45 3.99 9.88
N LEU A 64 4.61 3.47 9.52
CA LEU A 64 4.79 2.04 9.29
C LEU A 64 4.47 1.23 10.55
N GLY A 65 4.97 1.67 11.70
CA GLY A 65 4.72 0.99 12.97
C GLY A 65 3.23 0.88 13.29
N ARG A 66 2.48 1.95 13.05
CA ARG A 66 1.02 1.93 13.24
C ARG A 66 0.33 0.97 12.30
N ASN A 67 0.79 0.87 11.05
CA ASN A 67 0.23 -0.05 10.06
C ASN A 67 0.61 -1.51 10.35
N LEU A 68 1.76 -1.74 10.97
CA LEU A 68 2.22 -3.09 11.33
C LEU A 68 1.44 -3.69 12.49
N LYS A 69 1.01 -2.88 13.46
CA LYS A 69 0.34 -3.38 14.67
C LYS A 69 -0.87 -4.26 14.39
N PRO A 70 -1.85 -3.84 13.55
CA PRO A 70 -2.99 -4.70 13.25
C PRO A 70 -2.58 -6.00 12.55
N LEU A 71 -1.58 -5.95 11.69
CA LEU A 71 -1.10 -7.12 10.97
C LEU A 71 -0.41 -8.11 11.90
N GLU A 72 0.36 -7.60 12.86
CA GLU A 72 1.00 -8.42 13.89
C GLU A 72 -0.06 -9.08 14.77
N ALA A 73 -1.08 -8.31 15.18
CA ALA A 73 -2.16 -8.81 16.02
C ALA A 73 -2.93 -9.95 15.36
N GLU A 74 -3.07 -9.93 14.04
CA GLU A 74 -3.75 -10.99 13.29
C GLU A 74 -2.80 -12.14 12.89
N GLY A 75 -1.53 -12.04 13.25
CA GLY A 75 -0.55 -13.08 12.94
C GLY A 75 -0.11 -13.11 11.48
N LEU A 76 -0.28 -12.01 10.75
CA LEU A 76 0.11 -11.92 9.34
C LEU A 76 1.59 -11.58 9.18
N VAL A 77 2.15 -10.88 10.16
CA VAL A 77 3.56 -10.56 10.25
C VAL A 77 4.02 -10.81 11.69
N LYS A 78 5.33 -10.98 11.87
CA LYS A 78 5.94 -10.99 13.20
C LYS A 78 7.19 -10.12 13.18
N LEU A 79 7.51 -9.56 14.33
CA LEU A 79 8.71 -8.76 14.50
C LEU A 79 9.75 -9.57 15.27
N GLU A 80 10.96 -9.63 14.73
CA GLU A 80 12.08 -10.33 15.36
C GLU A 80 13.17 -9.33 15.74
N GLU A 81 14.02 -9.70 16.67
CA GLU A 81 15.12 -8.84 17.07
C GLU A 81 16.10 -8.69 15.91
N GLY A 82 16.51 -7.44 15.67
CA GLY A 82 17.56 -7.09 14.74
C GLY A 82 18.80 -6.67 15.50
N GLU A 83 19.74 -6.05 14.79
CA GLU A 83 20.97 -5.50 15.39
C GLU A 83 20.67 -4.38 16.38
N ASP A 84 19.56 -3.67 16.20
CA ASP A 84 19.11 -2.58 17.04
C ASP A 84 17.65 -2.83 17.44
N GLN A 85 17.33 -2.73 18.74
CA GLN A 85 15.97 -2.93 19.25
C GLN A 85 14.94 -2.02 18.60
N ARG A 86 15.36 -0.83 18.14
CA ARG A 86 14.47 0.12 17.47
C ARG A 86 14.25 -0.22 15.99
N ASN A 87 15.09 -1.10 15.45
CA ASN A 87 15.05 -1.44 14.03
C ASN A 87 14.89 -2.96 13.88
N ARG A 88 13.76 -3.45 14.38
CA ARG A 88 13.43 -4.87 14.36
C ARG A 88 13.22 -5.36 12.94
N ILE A 89 13.37 -6.66 12.77
CA ILE A 89 13.16 -7.32 11.47
C ILE A 89 11.69 -7.68 11.33
N VAL A 90 11.13 -7.41 10.17
CA VAL A 90 9.71 -7.72 9.85
C VAL A 90 9.68 -9.00 9.03
N VAL A 91 8.95 -9.99 9.51
CA VAL A 91 8.85 -11.29 8.86
C VAL A 91 7.42 -11.57 8.46
N LEU A 92 7.22 -11.91 7.19
CA LEU A 92 5.93 -12.35 6.68
C LEU A 92 5.69 -13.78 7.15
N THR A 93 4.54 -14.02 7.79
CA THR A 93 4.18 -15.37 8.24
C THR A 93 3.52 -16.15 7.09
N PRO A 94 3.45 -17.50 7.21
CA PRO A 94 2.68 -18.29 6.23
C PRO A 94 1.22 -17.82 6.12
N THR A 95 0.59 -17.41 7.22
CA THR A 95 -0.76 -16.85 7.23
C THR A 95 -0.82 -15.54 6.45
N GLY A 96 0.20 -14.69 6.59
CA GLY A 96 0.31 -13.45 5.84
C GLY A 96 0.42 -13.70 4.33
N LEU A 97 1.25 -14.67 3.95
CA LEU A 97 1.41 -15.05 2.54
C LEU A 97 0.09 -15.55 1.96
N GLU A 98 -0.63 -16.39 2.69
CA GLU A 98 -1.95 -16.88 2.29
C GLU A 98 -2.93 -15.72 2.07
N ARG A 99 -2.89 -14.73 2.96
CA ARG A 99 -3.77 -13.56 2.86
C ARG A 99 -3.46 -12.75 1.60
N ILE A 100 -2.19 -12.62 1.23
CA ILE A 100 -1.79 -11.96 -0.02
C ILE A 100 -2.37 -12.72 -1.22
N VAL A 101 -2.25 -14.04 -1.23
CA VAL A 101 -2.76 -14.86 -2.33
C VAL A 101 -4.28 -14.68 -2.48
N ARG A 102 -5.02 -14.70 -1.36
CA ARG A 102 -6.47 -14.50 -1.36
C ARG A 102 -6.86 -13.09 -1.82
N GLY A 103 -6.06 -12.09 -1.50
CA GLY A 103 -6.36 -10.71 -1.86
C GLY A 103 -5.98 -10.33 -3.30
N ARG A 104 -5.18 -11.15 -3.96
CA ARG A 104 -4.62 -10.81 -5.28
C ARG A 104 -5.72 -10.60 -6.33
N ASP A 105 -6.69 -11.49 -6.39
CA ASP A 105 -7.78 -11.38 -7.38
C ASP A 105 -8.63 -10.14 -7.12
N ALA A 106 -8.92 -9.83 -5.87
CA ALA A 106 -9.67 -8.63 -5.50
C ALA A 106 -8.91 -7.37 -5.88
N TRP A 107 -7.60 -7.36 -5.63
CA TRP A 107 -6.73 -6.24 -5.99
C TRP A 107 -6.69 -6.05 -7.51
N ASP A 108 -6.52 -7.14 -8.27
CA ASP A 108 -6.51 -7.10 -9.73
C ASP A 108 -7.82 -6.56 -10.28
N ALA A 109 -8.96 -6.97 -9.71
CA ALA A 109 -10.28 -6.50 -10.14
C ALA A 109 -10.42 -4.99 -9.91
N ALA A 110 -10.00 -4.49 -8.75
CA ALA A 110 -10.03 -3.05 -8.45
C ALA A 110 -9.13 -2.27 -9.42
N GLN A 111 -7.94 -2.80 -9.69
CA GLN A 111 -6.98 -2.21 -10.62
C GLN A 111 -7.61 -2.07 -12.01
N GLN A 112 -8.26 -3.12 -12.48
CA GLN A 112 -8.94 -3.12 -13.78
C GLN A 112 -10.12 -2.16 -13.82
N ASP A 113 -10.89 -2.06 -12.74
CA ASP A 113 -12.02 -1.14 -12.66
C ASP A 113 -11.58 0.31 -12.79
N VAL A 114 -10.53 0.70 -12.08
CA VAL A 114 -9.99 2.07 -12.15
C VAL A 114 -9.41 2.33 -13.55
N ALA A 115 -8.65 1.38 -14.08
CA ALA A 115 -8.07 1.50 -15.42
C ALA A 115 -9.16 1.64 -16.49
N ALA A 116 -10.22 0.84 -16.41
CA ALA A 116 -11.33 0.88 -17.36
C ALA A 116 -12.11 2.19 -17.29
N HIS A 117 -12.21 2.78 -16.11
CA HIS A 117 -12.87 4.07 -15.92
C HIS A 117 -12.19 5.17 -16.73
N LEU A 118 -10.87 5.13 -16.83
CA LEU A 118 -10.10 6.12 -17.59
C LEU A 118 -9.93 5.75 -19.06
N GLY A 119 -9.77 4.45 -19.35
CA GLY A 119 -9.33 3.95 -20.64
C GLY A 119 -7.80 3.91 -20.71
N ASP A 120 -7.28 3.12 -21.64
CA ASP A 120 -5.84 2.81 -21.70
C ASP A 120 -4.96 4.05 -21.88
N GLU A 121 -5.33 4.95 -22.76
CA GLU A 121 -4.52 6.14 -23.04
C GLU A 121 -4.45 7.07 -21.82
N LYS A 122 -5.61 7.38 -21.23
CA LYS A 122 -5.67 8.26 -20.05
C LYS A 122 -4.97 7.62 -18.85
N ARG A 123 -5.09 6.30 -18.71
CA ARG A 123 -4.38 5.57 -17.65
C ARG A 123 -2.88 5.75 -17.78
N ARG A 124 -2.34 5.57 -18.98
CA ARG A 124 -0.89 5.77 -19.22
C ARG A 124 -0.46 7.20 -18.95
N GLN A 125 -1.27 8.17 -19.37
CA GLN A 125 -1.01 9.60 -19.10
C GLN A 125 -0.99 9.88 -17.60
N LEU A 126 -1.95 9.32 -16.87
CA LEU A 126 -2.01 9.48 -15.41
C LEU A 126 -0.79 8.87 -14.74
N GLU A 127 -0.39 7.67 -15.12
CA GLU A 127 0.79 7.02 -14.55
C GLU A 127 2.04 7.88 -14.75
N THR A 128 2.23 8.41 -15.95
CA THR A 128 3.35 9.29 -16.27
C THR A 128 3.32 10.55 -15.40
N LEU A 129 2.15 11.17 -15.27
CA LEU A 129 2.02 12.40 -14.47
C LEU A 129 2.25 12.15 -12.98
N LEU A 130 1.79 11.02 -12.47
CA LEU A 130 2.00 10.65 -11.08
C LEU A 130 3.50 10.41 -10.80
N ASP A 131 4.20 9.76 -11.74
CA ASP A 131 5.64 9.56 -11.61
C ASP A 131 6.40 10.89 -11.60
N GLU A 132 6.00 11.83 -12.46
CA GLU A 132 6.59 13.17 -12.49
C GLU A 132 6.37 13.92 -11.18
N LEU A 133 5.18 13.77 -10.58
CA LEU A 133 4.88 14.40 -9.29
C LEU A 133 5.66 13.76 -8.16
N ALA A 134 5.82 12.44 -8.18
CA ALA A 134 6.59 11.72 -7.17
C ALA A 134 8.06 12.17 -7.17
N ALA A 135 8.57 12.59 -8.31
CA ALA A 135 9.97 13.08 -8.45
C ALA A 135 10.23 14.37 -7.67
N LEU A 136 9.18 15.06 -7.18
CA LEU A 136 9.37 16.25 -6.33
C LEU A 136 10.09 15.93 -5.03
N GLU A 137 10.05 14.67 -4.58
CA GLU A 137 10.73 14.23 -3.37
C GLU A 137 12.18 13.79 -3.58
N SER A 138 12.64 13.75 -4.81
CA SER A 138 14.00 13.28 -5.13
C SER A 138 15.02 14.39 -4.97
#